data_7be24b224c2d5788c43562981bc327fc
#
_entry.id   7be24b224c2d5788c43562981bc327fc
#
_cell.length_a   1.000
_cell.length_b   1.000
_cell.length_c   1.000
_cell.angle_alpha   90.00
_cell.angle_beta   90.00
_cell.angle_gamma   90.00
#
_symmetry.space_group_name_H-M   'P 1'
#
loop_
_entity.id
_entity.type
_entity.pdbx_description
1 polymer ?
#
loop_
_entity_poly.entity_id
_entity_poly.type
_entity_poly.pdbx_seq_one_letter_code
_entity_poly.pdbx_strand_id
1 'polypeptide(L)'
;MFDSYPHQLSGGQKQRVMIAMALSCDPELLIADEPTTALDVTVQKTIIELLHKLKAERKMSLIFISHDLGVVSAIADRVLVMYKGEVVEEAPVKKLFAHPHHPYTKGLLACRPSPSWHLQQLPVVADFMDADKPVSIEKIRERYAYPADAIAERRKKLYSRGPLLRVEQLNTWFPVKKNFFGKAKDTVKAVNNVSLEVYPGETLGLAGESGCGKTTLGRSILRLVEPTSGRILFEDIDLASLKKSRLRELRKDIQIIFQDPYSSLNPRMTIGESLMEPLQVHHFYANDSKRKRKVTELLERVNLSPDLFNRYPHEFSGGQRQRIVIARALALQPKFIICDESVSALDVSVQAQVLNLIRELQEEFNLTYIFISHDLAVIKHISDRMMVMNKGQIIESGYPDDIYSNPKEEYTKKLIASIPGL
;
A
#
# COMPACT_ATOMS: atom_id res chain seq x y z
N MET A 1 14.19 2.57 -28.15
CA MET A 1 14.13 1.50 -27.14
C MET A 1 15.19 0.42 -27.36
N PHE A 2 15.54 0.08 -28.59
CA PHE A 2 16.52 -0.99 -28.86
C PHE A 2 17.86 -0.77 -28.16
N ASP A 3 18.36 0.47 -28.12
CA ASP A 3 19.62 0.84 -27.46
C ASP A 3 19.49 1.26 -25.99
N SER A 4 18.32 1.02 -25.37
CA SER A 4 18.07 1.41 -23.98
C SER A 4 18.40 0.28 -23.03
N TYR A 5 19.07 0.60 -21.91
CA TYR A 5 19.34 -0.36 -20.84
C TYR A 5 18.07 -0.61 -19.99
N PRO A 6 17.93 -1.80 -19.38
CA PRO A 6 16.76 -2.14 -18.58
C PRO A 6 16.41 -1.12 -17.47
N HIS A 7 17.39 -0.48 -16.84
CA HIS A 7 17.17 0.52 -15.80
C HIS A 7 16.56 1.84 -16.34
N GLN A 8 16.59 2.07 -17.65
CA GLN A 8 16.01 3.25 -18.30
C GLN A 8 14.55 3.05 -18.68
N LEU A 9 14.04 1.81 -18.59
CA LEU A 9 12.68 1.45 -18.95
C LEU A 9 11.74 1.54 -17.75
N SER A 10 10.49 1.97 -17.98
CA SER A 10 9.42 1.87 -16.99
C SER A 10 9.06 0.41 -16.69
N GLY A 11 8.35 0.15 -15.56
CA GLY A 11 7.90 -1.19 -15.19
C GLY A 11 7.13 -1.88 -16.31
N GLY A 12 6.13 -1.20 -16.87
CA GLY A 12 5.33 -1.74 -17.99
C GLY A 12 6.12 -1.94 -19.28
N GLN A 13 7.14 -1.12 -19.55
CA GLN A 13 8.03 -1.32 -20.70
C GLN A 13 8.93 -2.55 -20.50
N LYS A 14 9.49 -2.74 -19.30
CA LYS A 14 10.26 -3.94 -18.96
C LYS A 14 9.41 -5.20 -19.13
N GLN A 15 8.17 -5.17 -18.65
CA GLN A 15 7.25 -6.29 -18.75
C GLN A 15 6.94 -6.66 -20.21
N ARG A 16 6.71 -5.66 -21.07
CA ARG A 16 6.52 -5.91 -22.52
C ARG A 16 7.76 -6.51 -23.18
N VAL A 17 8.96 -6.10 -22.78
CA VAL A 17 10.22 -6.69 -23.27
C VAL A 17 10.33 -8.15 -22.82
N MET A 18 10.03 -8.47 -21.55
CA MET A 18 10.04 -9.84 -21.04
C MET A 18 9.01 -10.73 -21.79
N ILE A 19 7.81 -10.22 -22.05
CA ILE A 19 6.81 -10.93 -22.86
C ILE A 19 7.34 -11.19 -24.27
N ALA A 20 7.93 -10.18 -24.92
CA ALA A 20 8.52 -10.32 -26.27
C ALA A 20 9.66 -11.35 -26.30
N MET A 21 10.50 -11.38 -25.26
CA MET A 21 11.56 -12.39 -25.14
C MET A 21 10.98 -13.81 -25.00
N ALA A 22 9.96 -13.99 -24.14
CA ALA A 22 9.31 -15.30 -23.97
C ALA A 22 8.64 -15.80 -25.25
N LEU A 23 8.13 -14.88 -26.09
CA LEU A 23 7.46 -15.21 -27.35
C LEU A 23 8.41 -15.36 -28.56
N SER A 24 9.69 -15.08 -28.41
CA SER A 24 10.66 -15.11 -29.52
C SER A 24 10.86 -16.47 -30.16
N CYS A 25 10.57 -17.55 -29.40
CA CYS A 25 10.69 -18.95 -29.86
C CYS A 25 9.33 -19.56 -30.26
N ASP A 26 8.29 -18.77 -30.47
CA ASP A 26 6.93 -19.24 -30.83
C ASP A 26 6.39 -20.40 -29.95
N PRO A 27 6.27 -20.23 -28.62
CA PRO A 27 5.86 -21.28 -27.73
C PRO A 27 4.39 -21.65 -27.89
N GLU A 28 4.06 -22.93 -27.78
CA GLU A 28 2.67 -23.42 -27.69
C GLU A 28 2.03 -23.15 -26.32
N LEU A 29 2.86 -23.05 -25.26
CA LEU A 29 2.47 -22.75 -23.89
C LEU A 29 3.33 -21.65 -23.31
N LEU A 30 2.68 -20.59 -22.83
CA LEU A 30 3.31 -19.50 -22.07
C LEU A 30 2.96 -19.63 -20.60
N ILE A 31 3.96 -19.62 -19.72
CA ILE A 31 3.80 -19.53 -18.26
C ILE A 31 4.11 -18.09 -17.85
N ALA A 32 3.14 -17.41 -17.28
CA ALA A 32 3.25 -16.05 -16.78
C ALA A 32 3.13 -16.06 -15.25
N ASP A 33 4.28 -15.96 -14.59
CA ASP A 33 4.37 -15.97 -13.12
C ASP A 33 4.37 -14.53 -12.61
N GLU A 34 3.27 -14.14 -11.99
CA GLU A 34 2.98 -12.80 -11.47
C GLU A 34 3.35 -11.65 -12.43
N PRO A 35 2.92 -11.69 -13.70
CA PRO A 35 3.40 -10.77 -14.72
C PRO A 35 2.92 -9.33 -14.55
N THR A 36 2.02 -9.06 -13.60
CA THR A 36 1.44 -7.75 -13.33
C THR A 36 1.79 -7.20 -11.95
N THR A 37 2.58 -7.93 -11.17
CA THR A 37 3.03 -7.50 -9.84
C THR A 37 3.86 -6.21 -9.93
N ALA A 38 3.62 -5.29 -9.00
CA ALA A 38 4.24 -3.95 -8.94
C ALA A 38 3.94 -3.03 -10.16
N LEU A 39 2.92 -3.34 -10.95
CA LEU A 39 2.39 -2.44 -12.00
C LEU A 39 1.17 -1.69 -11.45
N ASP A 40 1.01 -0.44 -11.89
CA ASP A 40 -0.24 0.29 -11.62
C ASP A 40 -1.41 -0.29 -12.43
N VAL A 41 -2.63 -0.04 -11.95
CA VAL A 41 -3.88 -0.63 -12.48
C VAL A 41 -4.06 -0.40 -13.99
N THR A 42 -3.67 0.78 -14.49
CA THR A 42 -3.77 1.15 -15.91
C THR A 42 -2.80 0.34 -16.77
N VAL A 43 -1.55 0.21 -16.32
CA VAL A 43 -0.53 -0.60 -17.02
C VAL A 43 -0.88 -2.09 -16.93
N GLN A 44 -1.36 -2.56 -15.77
CA GLN A 44 -1.83 -3.91 -15.56
C GLN A 44 -2.91 -4.29 -16.59
N LYS A 45 -3.94 -3.45 -16.76
CA LYS A 45 -4.99 -3.65 -17.76
C LYS A 45 -4.42 -3.78 -19.17
N THR A 46 -3.47 -2.91 -19.53
CA THR A 46 -2.84 -2.94 -20.87
C THR A 46 -2.04 -4.23 -21.11
N ILE A 47 -1.37 -4.77 -20.07
CA ILE A 47 -0.64 -6.05 -20.17
C ILE A 47 -1.62 -7.23 -20.31
N ILE A 48 -2.74 -7.23 -19.59
CA ILE A 48 -3.78 -8.25 -19.69
C ILE A 48 -4.39 -8.26 -21.09
N GLU A 49 -4.76 -7.08 -21.63
CA GLU A 49 -5.27 -6.93 -23.00
C GLU A 49 -4.26 -7.44 -24.05
N LEU A 50 -2.96 -7.13 -23.86
CA LEU A 50 -1.89 -7.62 -24.73
C LEU A 50 -1.80 -9.15 -24.70
N LEU A 51 -1.82 -9.78 -23.50
CA LEU A 51 -1.76 -11.24 -23.37
C LEU A 51 -2.98 -11.93 -23.99
N HIS A 52 -4.18 -11.36 -23.83
CA HIS A 52 -5.39 -11.84 -24.50
C HIS A 52 -5.25 -11.83 -26.02
N LYS A 53 -4.78 -10.72 -26.57
CA LYS A 53 -4.57 -10.57 -28.02
C LYS A 53 -3.55 -11.60 -28.53
N LEU A 54 -2.40 -11.72 -27.86
CA LEU A 54 -1.34 -12.66 -28.23
C LEU A 54 -1.80 -14.13 -28.13
N LYS A 55 -2.57 -14.49 -27.06
CA LYS A 55 -3.18 -15.82 -26.92
C LYS A 55 -4.06 -16.16 -28.12
N ALA A 56 -4.91 -15.22 -28.56
CA ALA A 56 -5.82 -15.41 -29.69
C ALA A 56 -5.07 -15.50 -31.05
N GLU A 57 -4.13 -14.58 -31.30
CA GLU A 57 -3.38 -14.50 -32.57
C GLU A 57 -2.47 -15.71 -32.77
N ARG A 58 -1.80 -16.18 -31.73
CA ARG A 58 -0.82 -17.27 -31.78
C ARG A 58 -1.42 -18.65 -31.47
N LYS A 59 -2.69 -18.71 -31.07
CA LYS A 59 -3.39 -19.93 -30.64
C LYS A 59 -2.63 -20.69 -29.56
N MET A 60 -1.92 -19.99 -28.68
CA MET A 60 -1.14 -20.57 -27.60
C MET A 60 -1.97 -20.75 -26.32
N SER A 61 -1.57 -21.69 -25.50
CA SER A 61 -2.09 -21.87 -24.15
C SER A 61 -1.37 -20.93 -23.17
N LEU A 62 -2.09 -20.49 -22.12
CA LEU A 62 -1.53 -19.60 -21.10
C LEU A 62 -1.80 -20.18 -19.71
N ILE A 63 -0.74 -20.40 -18.92
CA ILE A 63 -0.83 -20.59 -17.48
C ILE A 63 -0.50 -19.24 -16.84
N PHE A 64 -1.47 -18.65 -16.15
CA PHE A 64 -1.33 -17.36 -15.50
C PHE A 64 -1.37 -17.51 -13.99
N ILE A 65 -0.27 -17.18 -13.31
CA ILE A 65 -0.14 -17.27 -11.85
C ILE A 65 -0.27 -15.85 -11.30
N SER A 66 -1.17 -15.63 -10.37
CA SER A 66 -1.36 -14.35 -9.70
C SER A 66 -2.07 -14.52 -8.36
N HIS A 67 -1.74 -13.65 -7.42
CA HIS A 67 -2.49 -13.48 -6.18
C HIS A 67 -3.64 -12.45 -6.32
N ASP A 68 -3.67 -11.67 -7.41
CA ASP A 68 -4.75 -10.72 -7.68
C ASP A 68 -5.94 -11.40 -8.35
N LEU A 69 -6.99 -11.64 -7.57
CA LEU A 69 -8.22 -12.29 -8.03
C LEU A 69 -8.95 -11.50 -9.12
N GLY A 70 -8.84 -10.15 -9.12
CA GLY A 70 -9.42 -9.32 -10.17
C GLY A 70 -8.76 -9.56 -11.51
N VAL A 71 -7.43 -9.71 -11.53
CA VAL A 71 -6.67 -10.06 -12.72
C VAL A 71 -7.00 -11.46 -13.20
N VAL A 72 -7.04 -12.43 -12.28
CA VAL A 72 -7.41 -13.82 -12.60
C VAL A 72 -8.82 -13.86 -13.21
N SER A 73 -9.78 -13.13 -12.64
CA SER A 73 -11.15 -13.07 -13.18
C SER A 73 -11.24 -12.49 -14.59
N ALA A 74 -10.31 -11.60 -14.95
CA ALA A 74 -10.29 -10.93 -16.25
C ALA A 74 -9.62 -11.75 -17.37
N ILE A 75 -8.69 -12.67 -17.04
CA ILE A 75 -7.88 -13.38 -18.05
C ILE A 75 -8.16 -14.89 -18.13
N ALA A 76 -8.58 -15.52 -17.03
CA ALA A 76 -8.68 -16.96 -16.93
C ALA A 76 -10.01 -17.51 -17.47
N ASP A 77 -9.96 -18.67 -18.15
CA ASP A 77 -11.13 -19.46 -18.50
C ASP A 77 -11.50 -20.39 -17.31
N ARG A 78 -10.48 -20.97 -16.66
CA ARG A 78 -10.55 -21.91 -15.55
C ARG A 78 -9.53 -21.52 -14.48
N VAL A 79 -9.88 -21.69 -13.22
CA VAL A 79 -9.04 -21.33 -12.08
C VAL A 79 -8.76 -22.56 -11.21
N LEU A 80 -7.50 -22.72 -10.84
CA LEU A 80 -7.04 -23.64 -9.82
C LEU A 80 -6.62 -22.84 -8.58
N VAL A 81 -7.20 -23.12 -7.43
CA VAL A 81 -6.82 -22.50 -6.16
C VAL A 81 -5.86 -23.44 -5.44
N MET A 82 -4.67 -22.92 -5.11
CA MET A 82 -3.64 -23.66 -4.40
C MET A 82 -3.53 -23.20 -2.94
N TYR A 83 -3.42 -24.16 -2.03
CA TYR A 83 -3.18 -23.91 -0.60
C TYR A 83 -2.21 -24.95 -0.04
N LYS A 84 -1.13 -24.50 0.59
CA LYS A 84 -0.07 -25.35 1.18
C LYS A 84 0.51 -26.39 0.19
N GLY A 85 0.63 -26.01 -1.09
CA GLY A 85 1.19 -26.87 -2.14
C GLY A 85 0.18 -27.81 -2.82
N GLU A 86 -1.08 -27.83 -2.39
CA GLU A 86 -2.13 -28.67 -2.94
C GLU A 86 -3.17 -27.84 -3.69
N VAL A 87 -3.79 -28.41 -4.74
CA VAL A 87 -4.95 -27.84 -5.41
C VAL A 87 -6.18 -28.16 -4.58
N VAL A 88 -6.78 -27.15 -3.95
CA VAL A 88 -7.93 -27.31 -3.05
C VAL A 88 -9.27 -27.09 -3.72
N GLU A 89 -9.29 -26.34 -4.83
CA GLU A 89 -10.51 -26.10 -5.61
C GLU A 89 -10.16 -25.83 -7.07
N GLU A 90 -10.98 -26.34 -8.00
CA GLU A 90 -10.86 -26.12 -9.44
C GLU A 90 -12.25 -25.90 -10.03
N ALA A 91 -12.44 -24.84 -10.81
CA ALA A 91 -13.69 -24.59 -11.53
C ALA A 91 -13.49 -23.56 -12.67
N PRO A 92 -14.46 -23.47 -13.62
CA PRO A 92 -14.57 -22.32 -14.51
C PRO A 92 -14.64 -21.03 -13.69
N VAL A 93 -13.97 -19.97 -14.17
CA VAL A 93 -13.80 -18.71 -13.42
C VAL A 93 -15.13 -18.17 -12.88
N LYS A 94 -16.17 -18.06 -13.73
CA LYS A 94 -17.49 -17.56 -13.32
C LYS A 94 -18.12 -18.35 -12.18
N LYS A 95 -17.99 -19.70 -12.21
CA LYS A 95 -18.53 -20.57 -11.17
C LYS A 95 -17.78 -20.44 -9.86
N LEU A 96 -16.45 -20.40 -9.90
CA LEU A 96 -15.61 -20.30 -8.70
C LEU A 96 -15.85 -18.98 -7.95
N PHE A 97 -15.98 -17.87 -8.68
CA PHE A 97 -16.23 -16.56 -8.06
C PHE A 97 -17.66 -16.41 -7.53
N ALA A 98 -18.67 -16.99 -8.21
CA ALA A 98 -20.06 -16.92 -7.77
C ALA A 98 -20.37 -17.89 -6.62
N HIS A 99 -19.81 -19.09 -6.65
CA HIS A 99 -20.13 -20.19 -5.73
C HIS A 99 -18.86 -20.91 -5.27
N PRO A 100 -17.97 -20.27 -4.49
CA PRO A 100 -16.78 -20.93 -3.94
C PRO A 100 -17.20 -21.99 -2.91
N HIS A 101 -16.59 -23.18 -2.98
CA HIS A 101 -16.90 -24.28 -2.09
C HIS A 101 -15.88 -24.39 -0.94
N HIS A 102 -14.59 -24.36 -1.28
CA HIS A 102 -13.53 -24.55 -0.29
C HIS A 102 -13.42 -23.36 0.66
N PRO A 103 -13.26 -23.55 1.98
CA PRO A 103 -13.15 -22.48 2.97
C PRO A 103 -12.03 -21.46 2.64
N TYR A 104 -10.89 -21.96 2.17
CA TYR A 104 -9.77 -21.11 1.75
C TYR A 104 -10.15 -20.18 0.59
N THR A 105 -10.85 -20.68 -0.43
CA THR A 105 -11.33 -19.89 -1.58
C THR A 105 -12.31 -18.80 -1.12
N LYS A 106 -13.26 -19.16 -0.23
CA LYS A 106 -14.19 -18.19 0.39
C LYS A 106 -13.42 -17.08 1.11
N GLY A 107 -12.44 -17.47 1.91
CA GLY A 107 -11.58 -16.53 2.61
C GLY A 107 -10.82 -15.59 1.66
N LEU A 108 -10.18 -16.11 0.62
CA LEU A 108 -9.47 -15.29 -0.38
C LEU A 108 -10.39 -14.27 -1.05
N LEU A 109 -11.59 -14.68 -1.45
CA LEU A 109 -12.57 -13.78 -2.09
C LEU A 109 -13.11 -12.73 -1.12
N ALA A 110 -13.27 -13.08 0.16
CA ALA A 110 -13.79 -12.18 1.19
C ALA A 110 -12.75 -11.16 1.69
N CYS A 111 -11.46 -11.53 1.71
CA CYS A 111 -10.37 -10.68 2.22
C CYS A 111 -10.16 -9.41 1.39
N ARG A 112 -10.59 -9.39 0.14
CA ARG A 112 -10.38 -8.24 -0.75
C ARG A 112 -11.26 -7.05 -0.32
N PRO A 113 -10.67 -5.86 -0.15
CA PRO A 113 -11.47 -4.65 0.03
C PRO A 113 -12.42 -4.47 -1.15
N SER A 114 -13.69 -4.23 -0.87
CA SER A 114 -14.72 -4.01 -1.90
C SER A 114 -15.31 -2.61 -1.78
N PRO A 115 -15.49 -1.89 -2.88
CA PRO A 115 -16.13 -0.58 -2.85
C PRO A 115 -17.57 -0.58 -2.34
N SER A 116 -18.25 -1.72 -2.40
CA SER A 116 -19.67 -1.86 -2.02
C SER A 116 -19.90 -2.13 -0.53
N TRP A 117 -18.86 -2.40 0.26
CA TRP A 117 -19.00 -2.74 1.68
C TRP A 117 -18.22 -1.79 2.58
N HIS A 118 -18.90 -1.29 3.63
CA HIS A 118 -18.26 -0.53 4.71
C HIS A 118 -18.00 -1.47 5.89
N LEU A 119 -16.76 -1.94 5.98
CA LEU A 119 -16.37 -2.87 7.02
C LEU A 119 -15.43 -2.18 8.02
N GLN A 120 -15.65 -2.43 9.31
CA GLN A 120 -14.71 -2.04 10.37
C GLN A 120 -13.40 -2.82 10.27
N GLN A 121 -13.52 -4.09 9.89
CA GLN A 121 -12.42 -5.03 9.74
C GLN A 121 -12.61 -5.84 8.47
N LEU A 122 -11.55 -6.07 7.71
CA LEU A 122 -11.60 -6.98 6.58
C LEU A 122 -11.68 -8.42 7.08
N PRO A 123 -12.51 -9.26 6.45
CA PRO A 123 -12.44 -10.70 6.68
C PRO A 123 -11.03 -11.22 6.44
N VAL A 124 -10.64 -12.25 7.18
CA VAL A 124 -9.38 -12.97 6.98
C VAL A 124 -9.65 -14.45 6.69
N VAL A 125 -8.71 -15.11 6.03
CA VAL A 125 -8.87 -16.55 5.68
C VAL A 125 -9.22 -17.39 6.91
N ALA A 126 -8.66 -17.07 8.09
CA ALA A 126 -8.93 -17.76 9.33
C ALA A 126 -10.42 -17.77 9.73
N ASP A 127 -11.19 -16.74 9.37
CA ASP A 127 -12.63 -16.63 9.68
C ASP A 127 -13.45 -17.77 9.00
N PHE A 128 -12.91 -18.38 7.95
CA PHE A 128 -13.57 -19.39 7.15
C PHE A 128 -13.02 -20.81 7.37
N MET A 129 -11.85 -20.95 8.03
CA MET A 129 -11.15 -22.24 8.16
C MET A 129 -11.64 -23.09 9.33
N ASP A 130 -12.60 -22.62 10.13
CA ASP A 130 -13.22 -23.41 11.17
C ASP A 130 -14.18 -24.43 10.55
N ALA A 131 -13.77 -25.70 10.55
CA ALA A 131 -14.54 -26.80 9.95
C ALA A 131 -15.88 -27.06 10.66
N ASP A 132 -15.96 -26.77 11.96
CA ASP A 132 -17.15 -27.03 12.77
C ASP A 132 -18.24 -25.96 12.58
N LYS A 133 -17.88 -24.81 12.00
CA LYS A 133 -18.80 -23.68 11.79
C LYS A 133 -18.64 -23.09 10.39
N PRO A 134 -19.13 -23.77 9.34
CA PRO A 134 -19.08 -23.21 8.00
C PRO A 134 -19.86 -21.88 7.96
N VAL A 135 -19.13 -20.79 7.64
CA VAL A 135 -19.70 -19.44 7.59
C VAL A 135 -19.77 -18.98 6.14
N SER A 136 -20.85 -18.29 5.76
CA SER A 136 -20.94 -17.63 4.46
C SER A 136 -20.21 -16.28 4.47
N ILE A 137 -19.81 -15.81 3.28
CA ILE A 137 -19.15 -14.51 3.10
C ILE A 137 -20.06 -13.38 3.62
N GLU A 138 -21.36 -13.46 3.36
CA GLU A 138 -22.37 -12.48 3.77
C GLU A 138 -22.42 -12.34 5.30
N LYS A 139 -22.48 -13.46 6.01
CA LYS A 139 -22.52 -13.46 7.49
C LYS A 139 -21.27 -12.86 8.11
N ILE A 140 -20.09 -13.11 7.52
CA ILE A 140 -18.83 -12.49 7.99
C ILE A 140 -18.84 -10.98 7.71
N ARG A 141 -19.32 -10.56 6.53
CA ARG A 141 -19.43 -9.14 6.19
C ARG A 141 -20.42 -8.40 7.09
N GLU A 142 -21.57 -9.00 7.39
CA GLU A 142 -22.53 -8.45 8.36
C GLU A 142 -21.90 -8.29 9.76
N ARG A 143 -21.11 -9.26 10.22
CA ARG A 143 -20.38 -9.19 11.51
C ARG A 143 -19.43 -8.02 11.58
N TYR A 144 -18.76 -7.70 10.49
CA TYR A 144 -17.74 -6.65 10.41
C TYR A 144 -18.27 -5.32 9.84
N ALA A 145 -19.56 -5.22 9.54
CA ALA A 145 -20.15 -4.00 9.01
C ALA A 145 -20.06 -2.82 10.00
N TYR A 146 -19.80 -1.64 9.49
CA TYR A 146 -19.90 -0.42 10.30
C TYR A 146 -21.37 -0.15 10.68
N PRO A 147 -21.64 0.20 11.95
CA PRO A 147 -22.92 0.81 12.30
C PRO A 147 -23.12 2.10 11.50
N ALA A 148 -24.34 2.34 11.03
CA ALA A 148 -24.65 3.46 10.14
C ALA A 148 -24.20 4.82 10.71
N ASP A 149 -24.34 5.02 12.02
CA ASP A 149 -24.04 6.29 12.69
C ASP A 149 -22.55 6.46 13.06
N ALA A 150 -21.79 5.37 13.15
CA ALA A 150 -20.41 5.39 13.64
C ALA A 150 -19.46 6.20 12.74
N ILE A 151 -19.68 6.19 11.42
CA ILE A 151 -18.88 6.97 10.45
C ILE A 151 -19.12 8.47 10.66
N ALA A 152 -20.38 8.87 10.84
CA ALA A 152 -20.73 10.28 11.05
C ALA A 152 -20.18 10.81 12.38
N GLU A 153 -20.29 10.02 13.46
CA GLU A 153 -19.72 10.37 14.76
C GLU A 153 -18.20 10.47 14.71
N ARG A 154 -17.51 9.52 14.07
CA ARG A 154 -16.08 9.56 13.86
C ARG A 154 -15.65 10.83 13.13
N ARG A 155 -16.31 11.18 12.02
CA ARG A 155 -16.05 12.41 11.26
C ARG A 155 -16.23 13.67 12.12
N LYS A 156 -17.32 13.76 12.89
CA LYS A 156 -17.56 14.88 13.80
C LYS A 156 -16.46 15.02 14.85
N LYS A 157 -15.97 13.92 15.40
CA LYS A 157 -14.90 13.89 16.39
C LYS A 157 -13.55 14.31 15.78
N LEU A 158 -13.21 13.79 14.59
CA LEU A 158 -11.94 14.09 13.92
C LEU A 158 -11.80 15.58 13.60
N TYR A 159 -12.83 16.17 12.99
CA TYR A 159 -12.76 17.56 12.50
C TYR A 159 -13.18 18.62 13.53
N SER A 160 -13.40 18.23 14.80
CA SER A 160 -13.63 19.17 15.90
C SER A 160 -12.35 19.83 16.43
N ARG A 161 -11.17 19.34 16.04
CA ARG A 161 -9.86 19.83 16.46
C ARG A 161 -9.13 20.48 15.30
N GLY A 162 -8.09 21.29 15.60
CA GLY A 162 -7.19 21.81 14.57
C GLY A 162 -6.36 20.70 13.91
N PRO A 163 -5.85 20.93 12.70
CA PRO A 163 -5.03 19.95 11.99
C PRO A 163 -3.70 19.71 12.71
N LEU A 164 -3.26 18.44 12.75
CA LEU A 164 -1.94 18.02 13.24
C LEU A 164 -0.83 18.40 12.25
N LEU A 165 -1.13 18.23 10.96
CA LEU A 165 -0.24 18.56 9.86
C LEU A 165 -0.96 19.47 8.87
N ARG A 166 -0.31 20.57 8.49
CA ARG A 166 -0.75 21.46 7.42
C ARG A 166 0.38 21.66 6.42
N VAL A 167 0.08 21.43 5.17
CA VAL A 167 0.98 21.63 4.04
C VAL A 167 0.41 22.76 3.18
N GLU A 168 1.24 23.77 2.91
CA GLU A 168 0.82 25.00 2.19
C GLU A 168 1.68 25.20 0.96
N GLN A 169 1.05 25.15 -0.23
CA GLN A 169 1.66 25.42 -1.55
C GLN A 169 3.02 24.73 -1.77
N LEU A 170 3.10 23.45 -1.35
CA LEU A 170 4.34 22.67 -1.42
C LEU A 170 4.73 22.39 -2.86
N ASN A 171 6.00 22.63 -3.16
CA ASN A 171 6.60 22.33 -4.45
C ASN A 171 7.87 21.50 -4.25
N THR A 172 8.04 20.46 -5.05
CA THR A 172 9.27 19.66 -5.12
C THR A 172 9.57 19.35 -6.58
N TRP A 173 10.61 20.02 -7.10
CA TRP A 173 10.98 20.00 -8.50
C TRP A 173 12.38 19.42 -8.66
N PHE A 174 12.57 18.53 -9.63
CA PHE A 174 13.84 17.90 -9.94
C PHE A 174 14.39 18.40 -11.29
N PRO A 175 15.65 18.82 -11.37
CA PRO A 175 16.29 19.20 -12.63
C PRO A 175 16.54 17.96 -13.50
N VAL A 176 16.06 17.94 -14.75
CA VAL A 176 16.21 16.79 -15.69
C VAL A 176 17.50 16.89 -16.50
N LYS A 177 17.88 18.08 -16.94
CA LYS A 177 19.10 18.34 -17.71
C LYS A 177 19.79 19.60 -17.19
N LYS A 178 21.08 19.52 -16.94
CA LYS A 178 21.92 20.69 -16.68
C LYS A 178 22.62 21.08 -17.99
N ASN A 179 22.56 22.36 -18.38
CA ASN A 179 23.38 22.89 -19.46
C ASN A 179 24.85 22.86 -19.03
N PHE A 180 25.77 23.03 -20.00
CA PHE A 180 27.21 23.14 -19.78
C PHE A 180 27.57 24.21 -18.69
N PHE A 181 26.69 25.19 -18.48
CA PHE A 181 26.80 26.24 -17.45
C PHE A 181 26.03 25.90 -16.17
N GLY A 182 25.62 24.64 -15.93
CA GLY A 182 24.98 24.20 -14.68
C GLY A 182 23.52 24.66 -14.47
N LYS A 183 22.89 25.40 -15.40
CA LYS A 183 21.49 25.79 -15.33
C LYS A 183 20.59 24.65 -15.83
N ALA A 184 19.56 24.31 -15.06
CA ALA A 184 18.56 23.32 -15.47
C ALA A 184 17.78 23.83 -16.69
N LYS A 185 17.76 23.04 -17.78
CA LYS A 185 17.01 23.38 -19.01
C LYS A 185 15.55 22.97 -18.87
N ASP A 186 15.28 21.84 -18.18
CA ASP A 186 13.96 21.32 -17.89
C ASP A 186 13.86 20.84 -16.45
N THR A 187 12.69 20.95 -15.85
CA THR A 187 12.39 20.49 -14.48
C THR A 187 11.19 19.58 -14.47
N VAL A 188 11.27 18.45 -13.77
CA VAL A 188 10.11 17.62 -13.44
C VAL A 188 9.49 18.16 -12.16
N LYS A 189 8.27 18.64 -12.26
CA LYS A 189 7.47 19.12 -11.11
C LYS A 189 6.76 17.94 -10.47
N ALA A 190 7.49 17.18 -9.66
CA ALA A 190 6.95 15.98 -9.03
C ALA A 190 5.88 16.30 -7.97
N VAL A 191 5.99 17.42 -7.28
CA VAL A 191 4.96 18.04 -6.45
C VAL A 191 4.83 19.49 -6.91
N ASN A 192 3.63 19.93 -7.21
CA ASN A 192 3.38 21.22 -7.82
C ASN A 192 2.17 21.90 -7.17
N ASN A 193 2.44 22.86 -6.28
CA ASN A 193 1.45 23.67 -5.57
C ASN A 193 0.43 22.81 -4.77
N VAL A 194 0.93 21.85 -3.99
CA VAL A 194 0.08 20.98 -3.17
C VAL A 194 -0.18 21.60 -1.81
N SER A 195 -1.47 21.69 -1.43
CA SER A 195 -1.91 22.07 -0.09
C SER A 195 -2.83 21.01 0.48
N LEU A 196 -2.65 20.65 1.75
CA LEU A 196 -3.49 19.67 2.45
C LEU A 196 -3.41 19.87 3.97
N GLU A 197 -4.41 19.34 4.66
CA GLU A 197 -4.45 19.25 6.12
C GLU A 197 -4.74 17.82 6.54
N VAL A 198 -4.15 17.39 7.66
CA VAL A 198 -4.41 16.09 8.29
C VAL A 198 -4.72 16.30 9.76
N TYR A 199 -5.81 15.71 10.23
CA TYR A 199 -6.32 15.91 11.58
C TYR A 199 -5.86 14.79 12.52
N PRO A 200 -5.75 15.06 13.85
CA PRO A 200 -5.33 14.03 14.82
C PRO A 200 -6.26 12.81 14.79
N GLY A 201 -5.68 11.61 14.60
CA GLY A 201 -6.42 10.35 14.50
C GLY A 201 -7.03 10.07 13.13
N GLU A 202 -6.85 10.96 12.13
CA GLU A 202 -7.31 10.78 10.75
C GLU A 202 -6.41 9.82 9.97
N THR A 203 -7.00 9.02 9.10
CA THR A 203 -6.32 8.41 7.96
C THR A 203 -6.67 9.17 6.69
N LEU A 204 -5.73 9.97 6.17
CA LEU A 204 -5.86 10.63 4.87
C LEU A 204 -5.32 9.71 3.78
N GLY A 205 -6.18 9.23 2.89
CA GLY A 205 -5.80 8.43 1.72
C GLY A 205 -5.25 9.30 0.59
N LEU A 206 -4.14 8.89 -0.02
CA LEU A 206 -3.57 9.54 -1.19
C LEU A 206 -3.50 8.55 -2.34
N ALA A 207 -4.40 8.70 -3.32
CA ALA A 207 -4.56 7.85 -4.49
C ALA A 207 -3.96 8.47 -5.75
N GLY A 208 -3.65 7.64 -6.75
CA GLY A 208 -3.19 8.07 -8.09
C GLY A 208 -2.28 7.03 -8.72
N GLU A 209 -2.02 7.15 -10.02
CA GLU A 209 -1.13 6.26 -10.77
C GLU A 209 0.32 6.32 -10.28
N SER A 210 1.10 5.29 -10.62
CA SER A 210 2.54 5.28 -10.35
C SER A 210 3.23 6.45 -11.05
N GLY A 211 4.17 7.11 -10.34
CA GLY A 211 4.88 8.26 -10.88
C GLY A 211 4.12 9.59 -10.86
N CYS A 212 2.88 9.68 -10.36
CA CYS A 212 2.15 10.94 -10.26
C CYS A 212 2.66 11.89 -9.15
N GLY A 213 3.58 11.44 -8.26
CA GLY A 213 4.23 12.26 -7.24
C GLY A 213 3.92 11.92 -5.79
N LYS A 214 3.10 10.92 -5.48
CA LYS A 214 2.66 10.52 -4.12
C LYS A 214 3.83 10.28 -3.16
N THR A 215 4.72 9.38 -3.52
CA THR A 215 5.94 9.06 -2.73
C THR A 215 6.83 10.30 -2.55
N THR A 216 6.96 11.14 -3.59
CA THR A 216 7.71 12.39 -3.49
C THR A 216 7.05 13.34 -2.51
N LEU A 217 5.71 13.48 -2.53
CA LEU A 217 4.97 14.30 -1.58
C LEU A 217 5.20 13.81 -0.15
N GLY A 218 5.02 12.52 0.12
CA GLY A 218 5.26 11.93 1.43
C GLY A 218 6.69 12.18 1.94
N ARG A 219 7.69 11.94 1.10
CA ARG A 219 9.10 12.17 1.44
C ARG A 219 9.44 13.65 1.63
N SER A 220 8.77 14.55 0.90
CA SER A 220 8.95 16.00 1.07
C SER A 220 8.34 16.49 2.38
N ILE A 221 7.16 15.99 2.77
CA ILE A 221 6.53 16.29 4.08
C ILE A 221 7.49 15.93 5.23
N LEU A 222 8.18 14.80 5.15
CA LEU A 222 9.15 14.37 6.16
C LEU A 222 10.55 14.99 5.98
N ARG A 223 10.73 15.86 4.97
CA ARG A 223 12.06 16.38 4.58
C ARG A 223 13.12 15.28 4.41
N LEU A 224 12.73 14.14 3.86
CA LEU A 224 13.66 13.16 3.29
C LEU A 224 14.09 13.59 1.89
N VAL A 225 13.22 14.33 1.20
CA VAL A 225 13.51 15.12 -0.02
C VAL A 225 13.23 16.57 0.33
N GLU A 226 14.21 17.44 0.08
CA GLU A 226 14.05 18.87 0.37
C GLU A 226 13.05 19.49 -0.61
N PRO A 227 11.99 20.17 -0.12
CA PRO A 227 11.06 20.88 -0.97
C PRO A 227 11.72 22.08 -1.65
N THR A 228 11.26 22.42 -2.86
CA THR A 228 11.72 23.61 -3.59
C THR A 228 11.14 24.89 -2.98
N SER A 229 9.88 24.85 -2.54
CA SER A 229 9.17 25.94 -1.86
C SER A 229 7.91 25.42 -1.18
N GLY A 230 7.26 26.26 -0.39
CA GLY A 230 6.07 25.95 0.40
C GLY A 230 6.39 25.80 1.88
N ARG A 231 5.36 25.49 2.68
CA ARG A 231 5.45 25.34 4.14
C ARG A 231 4.90 24.00 4.57
N ILE A 232 5.48 23.44 5.63
CA ILE A 232 5.07 22.16 6.22
C ILE A 232 4.97 22.40 7.73
N LEU A 233 3.76 22.58 8.23
CA LEU A 233 3.49 22.85 9.63
C LEU A 233 3.05 21.56 10.34
N PHE A 234 3.84 21.08 11.27
CA PHE A 234 3.51 19.96 12.15
C PHE A 234 3.38 20.51 13.58
N GLU A 235 2.19 20.40 14.18
CA GLU A 235 1.87 21.07 15.47
C GLU A 235 2.33 22.54 15.45
N ASP A 236 1.99 23.28 14.38
CA ASP A 236 2.36 24.67 14.11
C ASP A 236 3.87 24.95 13.97
N ILE A 237 4.72 23.92 14.01
CA ILE A 237 6.17 24.06 13.77
C ILE A 237 6.44 23.86 12.28
N ASP A 238 7.01 24.89 11.62
CA ASP A 238 7.38 24.78 10.20
C ASP A 238 8.62 23.90 10.00
N LEU A 239 8.38 22.65 9.58
CA LEU A 239 9.45 21.68 9.33
C LEU A 239 10.41 22.15 8.23
N ALA A 240 9.95 22.93 7.24
CA ALA A 240 10.77 23.39 6.11
C ALA A 240 11.90 24.34 6.56
N SER A 241 11.67 25.11 7.61
CA SER A 241 12.60 26.10 8.14
C SER A 241 13.58 25.53 9.18
N LEU A 242 13.35 24.30 9.71
CA LEU A 242 14.14 23.76 10.81
C LEU A 242 15.58 23.39 10.41
N LYS A 243 16.51 23.61 11.34
CA LYS A 243 17.86 23.05 11.25
C LYS A 243 17.82 21.50 11.39
N LYS A 244 18.78 20.81 10.76
CA LYS A 244 18.83 19.33 10.75
C LYS A 244 18.82 18.70 12.14
N SER A 245 19.47 19.33 13.14
CA SER A 245 19.45 18.82 14.53
C SER A 245 18.04 18.80 15.12
N ARG A 246 17.30 19.90 14.98
CA ARG A 246 15.94 20.01 15.51
C ARG A 246 14.96 19.10 14.75
N LEU A 247 15.13 18.97 13.43
CA LEU A 247 14.35 18.03 12.62
C LEU A 247 14.59 16.58 13.06
N ARG A 248 15.85 16.22 13.42
CA ARG A 248 16.17 14.88 13.93
C ARG A 248 15.43 14.58 15.25
N GLU A 249 15.28 15.56 16.12
CA GLU A 249 14.50 15.39 17.38
C GLU A 249 13.02 15.16 17.10
N LEU A 250 12.43 15.85 16.12
CA LEU A 250 11.03 15.71 15.75
C LEU A 250 10.74 14.39 14.97
N ARG A 251 11.75 13.76 14.39
CA ARG A 251 11.57 12.49 13.67
C ARG A 251 11.07 11.34 14.52
N LYS A 252 11.16 11.43 15.84
CA LYS A 252 10.50 10.46 16.74
C LYS A 252 8.96 10.54 16.64
N ASP A 253 8.42 11.75 16.44
CA ASP A 253 6.99 12.00 16.38
C ASP A 253 6.40 11.78 14.98
N ILE A 254 7.25 11.75 13.93
CA ILE A 254 6.88 11.59 12.53
C ILE A 254 7.66 10.43 11.90
N GLN A 255 6.96 9.39 11.43
CA GLN A 255 7.59 8.18 10.90
C GLN A 255 7.10 7.85 9.49
N ILE A 256 7.78 6.93 8.81
CA ILE A 256 7.39 6.40 7.51
C ILE A 256 7.54 4.89 7.47
N ILE A 257 6.56 4.24 6.87
CA ILE A 257 6.60 2.83 6.48
C ILE A 257 6.75 2.81 4.95
N PHE A 258 7.91 2.33 4.48
CA PHE A 258 8.24 2.31 3.05
C PHE A 258 7.56 1.15 2.31
N GLN A 259 7.48 1.27 1.00
CA GLN A 259 6.90 0.32 0.07
C GLN A 259 7.53 -1.08 0.12
N ASP A 260 8.87 -1.14 0.18
CA ASP A 260 9.60 -2.39 0.22
C ASP A 260 10.11 -2.68 1.64
N PRO A 261 9.50 -3.66 2.34
CA PRO A 261 9.94 -4.03 3.68
C PRO A 261 11.32 -4.68 3.71
N TYR A 262 11.77 -5.28 2.59
CA TYR A 262 13.08 -5.91 2.52
C TYR A 262 14.20 -4.86 2.54
N SER A 263 14.09 -3.81 1.74
CA SER A 263 15.06 -2.71 1.72
C SER A 263 15.01 -1.83 2.98
N SER A 264 13.92 -1.92 3.76
CA SER A 264 13.73 -1.16 4.99
C SER A 264 14.46 -1.74 6.21
N LEU A 265 14.92 -2.98 6.13
CA LEU A 265 15.64 -3.68 7.19
C LEU A 265 17.07 -3.97 6.77
N ASN A 266 18.02 -3.78 7.69
CA ASN A 266 19.41 -4.15 7.42
C ASN A 266 19.55 -5.69 7.48
N PRO A 267 19.92 -6.37 6.38
CA PRO A 267 19.99 -7.83 6.35
C PRO A 267 21.07 -8.44 7.27
N ARG A 268 21.98 -7.60 7.78
CA ARG A 268 23.06 -8.01 8.69
C ARG A 268 22.71 -7.84 10.18
N MET A 269 21.55 -7.29 10.47
CA MET A 269 21.05 -7.10 11.85
C MET A 269 19.90 -8.07 12.11
N THR A 270 19.83 -8.57 13.34
CA THR A 270 18.64 -9.30 13.79
C THR A 270 17.43 -8.39 13.87
N ILE A 271 16.24 -8.98 13.93
CA ILE A 271 15.00 -8.21 14.08
C ILE A 271 15.00 -7.41 15.38
N GLY A 272 15.45 -8.02 16.49
CA GLY A 272 15.57 -7.35 17.76
C GLY A 272 16.48 -6.14 17.71
N GLU A 273 17.67 -6.27 17.09
CA GLU A 273 18.61 -5.16 16.90
C GLU A 273 18.00 -4.05 16.06
N SER A 274 17.32 -4.40 14.96
CA SER A 274 16.68 -3.44 14.05
C SER A 274 15.55 -2.65 14.74
N LEU A 275 14.84 -3.25 15.70
CA LEU A 275 13.80 -2.59 16.50
C LEU A 275 14.38 -1.81 17.70
N MET A 276 15.53 -2.23 18.25
CA MET A 276 16.22 -1.53 19.32
C MET A 276 16.95 -0.28 18.82
N GLU A 277 17.47 -0.28 17.58
CA GLU A 277 18.24 0.82 17.00
C GLU A 277 17.56 2.21 17.14
N PRO A 278 16.29 2.41 16.72
CA PRO A 278 15.64 3.71 16.89
C PRO A 278 15.48 4.11 18.36
N LEU A 279 15.26 3.17 19.28
CA LEU A 279 15.18 3.43 20.71
C LEU A 279 16.52 3.90 21.28
N GLN A 280 17.63 3.33 20.82
CA GLN A 280 18.98 3.72 21.21
C GLN A 280 19.34 5.10 20.65
N VAL A 281 19.08 5.35 19.36
CA VAL A 281 19.38 6.61 18.68
C VAL A 281 18.65 7.81 19.31
N HIS A 282 17.41 7.59 19.75
CA HIS A 282 16.58 8.63 20.39
C HIS A 282 16.61 8.59 21.92
N HIS A 283 17.51 7.78 22.51
CA HIS A 283 17.72 7.66 23.97
C HIS A 283 16.46 7.28 24.76
N PHE A 284 15.56 6.49 24.13
CA PHE A 284 14.43 5.91 24.85
C PHE A 284 14.92 4.81 25.79
N TYR A 285 14.36 4.78 27.00
CA TYR A 285 14.68 3.82 28.05
C TYR A 285 16.15 3.85 28.54
N ALA A 286 16.36 3.62 29.83
CA ALA A 286 17.65 3.83 30.47
C ALA A 286 18.74 2.82 30.06
N ASN A 287 18.36 1.61 29.65
CA ASN A 287 19.30 0.54 29.29
C ASN A 287 18.70 -0.45 28.28
N ASP A 288 19.56 -1.31 27.72
CA ASP A 288 19.16 -2.26 26.69
C ASP A 288 18.22 -3.36 27.19
N SER A 289 18.24 -3.72 28.47
CA SER A 289 17.26 -4.66 29.04
C SER A 289 15.83 -4.13 28.95
N LYS A 290 15.61 -2.83 29.27
CA LYS A 290 14.31 -2.18 29.12
C LYS A 290 13.90 -2.02 27.66
N ARG A 291 14.85 -1.70 26.77
CA ARG A 291 14.62 -1.64 25.31
C ARG A 291 14.21 -3.00 24.77
N LYS A 292 14.92 -4.07 25.15
CA LYS A 292 14.60 -5.44 24.74
C LYS A 292 13.18 -5.83 25.17
N ARG A 293 12.79 -5.54 26.41
CA ARG A 293 11.42 -5.79 26.87
C ARG A 293 10.40 -5.05 26.02
N LYS A 294 10.67 -3.76 25.71
CA LYS A 294 9.76 -2.99 24.85
C LYS A 294 9.66 -3.55 23.43
N VAL A 295 10.77 -4.01 22.86
CA VAL A 295 10.78 -4.67 21.53
C VAL A 295 9.99 -5.98 21.57
N THR A 296 10.10 -6.76 22.65
CA THR A 296 9.29 -7.98 22.85
C THR A 296 7.78 -7.66 22.84
N GLU A 297 7.36 -6.63 23.61
CA GLU A 297 5.97 -6.15 23.61
C GLU A 297 5.51 -5.67 22.22
N LEU A 298 6.39 -5.01 21.46
CA LEU A 298 6.07 -4.55 20.09
C LEU A 298 5.90 -5.71 19.11
N LEU A 299 6.73 -6.76 19.23
CA LEU A 299 6.56 -7.97 18.39
C LEU A 299 5.21 -8.63 18.65
N GLU A 300 4.80 -8.79 19.91
CA GLU A 300 3.48 -9.31 20.26
C GLU A 300 2.35 -8.44 19.70
N ARG A 301 2.47 -7.10 19.78
CA ARG A 301 1.49 -6.15 19.23
C ARG A 301 1.28 -6.26 17.73
N VAL A 302 2.30 -6.67 16.98
CA VAL A 302 2.18 -6.92 15.54
C VAL A 302 1.93 -8.40 15.22
N ASN A 303 1.48 -9.19 16.20
CA ASN A 303 1.18 -10.61 16.08
C ASN A 303 2.38 -11.45 15.60
N LEU A 304 3.55 -11.19 16.19
CA LEU A 304 4.78 -11.96 16.00
C LEU A 304 5.27 -12.50 17.36
N SER A 305 5.77 -13.76 17.36
CA SER A 305 6.34 -14.34 18.57
C SER A 305 7.61 -13.61 19.01
N PRO A 306 7.78 -13.32 20.31
CA PRO A 306 9.02 -12.79 20.88
C PRO A 306 10.27 -13.62 20.58
N ASP A 307 10.13 -14.93 20.38
CA ASP A 307 11.24 -15.84 20.04
C ASP A 307 11.92 -15.49 18.71
N LEU A 308 11.24 -14.70 17.87
CA LEU A 308 11.78 -14.25 16.60
C LEU A 308 12.81 -13.11 16.74
N PHE A 309 13.05 -12.60 17.95
CA PHE A 309 13.95 -11.48 18.25
C PHE A 309 15.36 -11.64 17.64
N ASN A 310 15.93 -12.85 17.71
CA ASN A 310 17.28 -13.13 17.25
C ASN A 310 17.38 -13.59 15.79
N ARG A 311 16.27 -13.62 15.05
CA ARG A 311 16.24 -14.00 13.64
C ARG A 311 16.59 -12.84 12.71
N TYR A 312 17.05 -13.17 11.51
CA TYR A 312 17.41 -12.21 10.47
C TYR A 312 16.24 -11.94 9.51
N PRO A 313 16.20 -10.77 8.84
CA PRO A 313 15.10 -10.40 7.93
C PRO A 313 14.83 -11.41 6.81
N HIS A 314 15.83 -12.11 6.28
CA HIS A 314 15.67 -13.07 5.20
C HIS A 314 14.91 -14.35 5.62
N GLU A 315 14.79 -14.64 6.91
CA GLU A 315 14.08 -15.81 7.45
C GLU A 315 12.56 -15.60 7.53
N PHE A 316 12.05 -14.42 7.15
CA PHE A 316 10.65 -14.04 7.29
C PHE A 316 9.93 -13.94 5.94
N SER A 317 8.63 -14.24 5.94
CA SER A 317 7.75 -13.95 4.81
C SER A 317 7.56 -12.45 4.59
N GLY A 318 7.07 -12.04 3.41
CA GLY A 318 6.79 -10.64 3.09
C GLY A 318 5.88 -9.96 4.12
N GLY A 319 4.79 -10.61 4.51
CA GLY A 319 3.85 -10.10 5.51
C GLY A 319 4.44 -10.01 6.91
N GLN A 320 5.27 -10.97 7.32
CA GLN A 320 5.99 -10.89 8.58
C GLN A 320 6.99 -9.73 8.59
N ARG A 321 7.74 -9.53 7.51
CA ARG A 321 8.65 -8.37 7.38
C ARG A 321 7.88 -7.06 7.46
N GLN A 322 6.71 -6.97 6.81
CA GLN A 322 5.88 -5.77 6.89
C GLN A 322 5.45 -5.46 8.33
N ARG A 323 5.04 -6.48 9.10
CA ARG A 323 4.71 -6.33 10.53
C ARG A 323 5.91 -5.86 11.35
N ILE A 324 7.12 -6.34 11.05
CA ILE A 324 8.36 -5.88 11.70
C ILE A 324 8.64 -4.41 11.39
N VAL A 325 8.49 -3.98 10.14
CA VAL A 325 8.67 -2.57 9.75
C VAL A 325 7.63 -1.67 10.43
N ILE A 326 6.38 -2.13 10.57
CA ILE A 326 5.35 -1.44 11.35
C ILE A 326 5.77 -1.33 12.82
N ALA A 327 6.22 -2.43 13.45
CA ALA A 327 6.72 -2.42 14.83
C ALA A 327 7.90 -1.45 15.01
N ARG A 328 8.81 -1.37 14.03
CA ARG A 328 9.93 -0.44 14.04
C ARG A 328 9.47 1.03 14.02
N ALA A 329 8.48 1.35 13.19
CA ALA A 329 7.91 2.69 13.16
C ALA A 329 7.23 3.06 14.48
N LEU A 330 6.55 2.09 15.13
CA LEU A 330 5.87 2.28 16.42
C LEU A 330 6.81 2.37 17.61
N ALA A 331 8.06 1.91 17.49
CA ALA A 331 9.02 1.87 18.61
C ALA A 331 9.20 3.24 19.27
N LEU A 332 9.14 4.31 18.50
CA LEU A 332 9.28 5.70 18.97
C LEU A 332 7.97 6.34 19.44
N GLN A 333 6.84 5.61 19.41
CA GLN A 333 5.51 6.11 19.75
C GLN A 333 5.14 7.41 18.99
N PRO A 334 5.18 7.37 17.63
CA PRO A 334 4.95 8.54 16.82
C PRO A 334 3.50 9.02 16.92
N LYS A 335 3.27 10.30 16.61
CA LYS A 335 1.94 10.89 16.45
C LYS A 335 1.43 10.76 15.01
N PHE A 336 2.35 10.70 14.04
CA PHE A 336 2.06 10.74 12.63
C PHE A 336 2.94 9.75 11.85
N ILE A 337 2.31 8.98 10.96
CA ILE A 337 2.99 7.99 10.12
C ILE A 337 2.54 8.15 8.67
N ILE A 338 3.49 8.14 7.74
CA ILE A 338 3.21 7.99 6.31
C ILE A 338 3.38 6.52 5.92
N CYS A 339 2.34 5.89 5.40
CA CYS A 339 2.38 4.55 4.82
C CYS A 339 2.56 4.70 3.30
N ASP A 340 3.78 4.52 2.78
CA ASP A 340 4.10 4.68 1.36
C ASP A 340 4.00 3.32 0.65
N GLU A 341 2.84 3.03 0.04
CA GLU A 341 2.50 1.76 -0.64
C GLU A 341 2.81 0.50 0.20
N SER A 342 2.60 0.59 1.50
CA SER A 342 3.03 -0.37 2.51
C SER A 342 2.38 -1.76 2.42
N VAL A 343 1.37 -1.95 1.58
CA VAL A 343 0.66 -3.23 1.41
C VAL A 343 0.61 -3.72 -0.03
N SER A 344 1.18 -2.98 -0.99
CA SER A 344 1.05 -3.26 -2.43
C SER A 344 1.78 -4.51 -2.90
N ALA A 345 2.81 -4.95 -2.17
CA ALA A 345 3.60 -6.14 -2.50
C ALA A 345 3.15 -7.41 -1.75
N LEU A 346 2.01 -7.34 -1.04
CA LEU A 346 1.49 -8.44 -0.23
C LEU A 346 0.36 -9.15 -0.97
N ASP A 347 0.25 -10.46 -0.78
CA ASP A 347 -0.93 -11.21 -1.21
C ASP A 347 -2.20 -10.73 -0.49
N VAL A 348 -3.37 -10.91 -1.12
CA VAL A 348 -4.65 -10.36 -0.65
C VAL A 348 -4.98 -10.73 0.80
N SER A 349 -4.65 -11.95 1.21
CA SER A 349 -4.96 -12.44 2.57
C SER A 349 -4.07 -11.77 3.62
N VAL A 350 -2.80 -11.60 3.32
CA VAL A 350 -1.83 -10.90 4.20
C VAL A 350 -2.09 -9.40 4.19
N GLN A 351 -2.46 -8.83 3.04
CA GLN A 351 -2.86 -7.43 2.90
C GLN A 351 -4.03 -7.10 3.86
N ALA A 352 -5.09 -7.92 3.88
CA ALA A 352 -6.21 -7.74 4.80
C ALA A 352 -5.77 -7.74 6.27
N GLN A 353 -4.92 -8.68 6.66
CA GLN A 353 -4.39 -8.75 8.02
C GLN A 353 -3.56 -7.53 8.41
N VAL A 354 -2.74 -7.00 7.48
CA VAL A 354 -1.92 -5.80 7.74
C VAL A 354 -2.78 -4.54 7.81
N LEU A 355 -3.82 -4.42 6.96
CA LEU A 355 -4.76 -3.31 7.02
C LEU A 355 -5.54 -3.29 8.34
N ASN A 356 -6.02 -4.45 8.78
CA ASN A 356 -6.67 -4.59 10.09
C ASN A 356 -5.72 -4.18 11.23
N LEU A 357 -4.47 -4.69 11.20
CA LEU A 357 -3.45 -4.32 12.18
C LEU A 357 -3.20 -2.81 12.22
N ILE A 358 -3.05 -2.13 11.07
CA ILE A 358 -2.84 -0.68 11.00
C ILE A 358 -4.01 0.06 11.66
N ARG A 359 -5.24 -0.42 11.46
CA ARG A 359 -6.44 0.17 12.05
C ARG A 359 -6.49 -0.05 13.57
N GLU A 360 -6.24 -1.27 14.04
CA GLU A 360 -6.15 -1.59 15.46
C GLU A 360 -5.11 -0.70 16.16
N LEU A 361 -3.93 -0.57 15.57
CA LEU A 361 -2.87 0.29 16.09
C LEU A 361 -3.24 1.79 16.06
N GLN A 362 -4.00 2.23 15.04
CA GLN A 362 -4.52 3.59 14.98
C GLN A 362 -5.41 3.90 16.17
N GLU A 363 -6.34 3.02 16.46
CA GLU A 363 -7.31 3.18 17.55
C GLU A 363 -6.61 3.10 18.92
N GLU A 364 -5.70 2.14 19.11
CA GLU A 364 -4.99 1.94 20.37
C GLU A 364 -4.05 3.10 20.70
N PHE A 365 -3.29 3.59 19.73
CA PHE A 365 -2.27 4.63 19.94
C PHE A 365 -2.70 6.03 19.48
N ASN A 366 -3.95 6.19 19.00
CA ASN A 366 -4.47 7.44 18.41
C ASN A 366 -3.56 8.00 17.32
N LEU A 367 -3.08 7.11 16.42
CA LEU A 367 -2.16 7.46 15.34
C LEU A 367 -2.86 8.22 14.22
N THR A 368 -2.13 9.14 13.61
CA THR A 368 -2.56 9.85 12.41
C THR A 368 -1.80 9.34 11.21
N TYR A 369 -2.50 9.07 10.10
CA TYR A 369 -1.88 8.50 8.91
C TYR A 369 -2.07 9.36 7.65
N ILE A 370 -1.04 9.41 6.80
CA ILE A 370 -1.23 9.52 5.35
C ILE A 370 -0.99 8.15 4.75
N PHE A 371 -2.01 7.59 4.11
CA PHE A 371 -1.94 6.27 3.49
C PHE A 371 -1.87 6.41 1.98
N ILE A 372 -0.72 6.09 1.40
CA ILE A 372 -0.45 6.18 -0.04
C ILE A 372 -0.65 4.80 -0.65
N SER A 373 -1.51 4.71 -1.67
CA SER A 373 -1.69 3.50 -2.46
C SER A 373 -2.10 3.84 -3.89
N HIS A 374 -1.81 2.94 -4.82
CA HIS A 374 -2.40 2.95 -6.16
C HIS A 374 -3.69 2.12 -6.22
N ASP A 375 -3.97 1.29 -5.19
CA ASP A 375 -5.22 0.54 -5.06
C ASP A 375 -6.29 1.40 -4.38
N LEU A 376 -7.27 1.83 -5.18
CA LEU A 376 -8.38 2.66 -4.71
C LEU A 376 -9.31 1.92 -3.73
N ALA A 377 -9.47 0.59 -3.86
CA ALA A 377 -10.32 -0.17 -2.95
C ALA A 377 -9.70 -0.21 -1.54
N VAL A 378 -8.37 -0.33 -1.47
CA VAL A 378 -7.62 -0.21 -0.21
C VAL A 378 -7.77 1.17 0.39
N ILE A 379 -7.58 2.24 -0.41
CA ILE A 379 -7.76 3.63 0.05
C ILE A 379 -9.18 3.85 0.57
N LYS A 380 -10.18 3.40 -0.17
CA LYS A 380 -11.59 3.52 0.27
C LYS A 380 -11.84 2.83 1.61
N HIS A 381 -11.25 1.65 1.82
CA HIS A 381 -11.46 0.89 3.04
C HIS A 381 -10.82 1.54 4.27
N ILE A 382 -9.58 2.06 4.15
CA ILE A 382 -8.82 2.49 5.33
C ILE A 382 -8.97 3.98 5.65
N SER A 383 -9.41 4.80 4.69
CA SER A 383 -9.32 6.26 4.80
C SER A 383 -10.60 6.90 5.30
N ASP A 384 -10.46 7.89 6.17
CA ASP A 384 -11.57 8.79 6.59
C ASP A 384 -11.89 9.82 5.49
N ARG A 385 -10.85 10.30 4.79
CA ARG A 385 -10.90 11.21 3.65
C ARG A 385 -9.85 10.82 2.65
N MET A 386 -10.08 11.06 1.36
CA MET A 386 -9.11 10.77 0.32
C MET A 386 -8.84 11.94 -0.61
N MET A 387 -7.66 11.94 -1.19
CA MET A 387 -7.20 12.85 -2.23
C MET A 387 -6.70 12.06 -3.43
N VAL A 388 -7.02 12.55 -4.62
CA VAL A 388 -6.53 11.99 -5.89
C VAL A 388 -5.46 12.90 -6.45
N MET A 389 -4.28 12.33 -6.69
CA MET A 389 -3.12 13.05 -7.21
C MET A 389 -2.85 12.67 -8.66
N ASN A 390 -2.64 13.68 -9.51
CA ASN A 390 -2.25 13.52 -10.91
C ASN A 390 -1.18 14.54 -11.29
N LYS A 391 -0.11 14.11 -11.95
CA LYS A 391 0.98 14.97 -12.47
C LYS A 391 1.47 16.02 -11.46
N GLY A 392 1.66 15.58 -10.21
CA GLY A 392 2.18 16.44 -9.14
C GLY A 392 1.15 17.33 -8.45
N GLN A 393 -0.13 17.27 -8.79
CA GLN A 393 -1.19 18.10 -8.22
C GLN A 393 -2.30 17.26 -7.60
N ILE A 394 -2.93 17.76 -6.54
CA ILE A 394 -4.19 17.22 -6.03
C ILE A 394 -5.31 17.76 -6.92
N ILE A 395 -6.02 16.85 -7.58
CA ILE A 395 -7.09 17.20 -8.52
C ILE A 395 -8.48 17.03 -7.92
N GLU A 396 -8.62 16.10 -6.97
CA GLU A 396 -9.89 15.85 -6.30
C GLU A 396 -9.67 15.50 -4.83
N SER A 397 -10.57 15.92 -3.95
CA SER A 397 -10.52 15.64 -2.52
C SER A 397 -11.93 15.53 -1.97
N GLY A 398 -12.16 14.57 -1.06
CA GLY A 398 -13.47 14.36 -0.45
C GLY A 398 -13.53 13.11 0.41
N TYR A 399 -14.74 12.74 0.80
CA TYR A 399 -14.96 11.44 1.43
C TYR A 399 -14.86 10.33 0.40
N PRO A 400 -14.30 9.15 0.78
CA PRO A 400 -14.14 8.04 -0.17
C PRO A 400 -15.41 7.67 -0.91
N ASP A 401 -16.56 7.62 -0.21
CA ASP A 401 -17.84 7.27 -0.83
C ASP A 401 -18.30 8.26 -1.88
N ASP A 402 -18.12 9.56 -1.61
CA ASP A 402 -18.52 10.63 -2.54
C ASP A 402 -17.69 10.58 -3.82
N ILE A 403 -16.38 10.38 -3.66
CA ILE A 403 -15.45 10.27 -4.80
C ILE A 403 -15.74 9.03 -5.64
N TYR A 404 -16.09 7.89 -4.99
CA TYR A 404 -16.44 6.67 -5.71
C TYR A 404 -17.77 6.73 -6.43
N SER A 405 -18.81 7.29 -5.77
CA SER A 405 -20.19 7.34 -6.32
C SER A 405 -20.38 8.47 -7.32
N ASN A 406 -19.67 9.59 -7.17
CA ASN A 406 -19.82 10.79 -8.00
C ASN A 406 -18.47 11.49 -8.23
N PRO A 407 -17.51 10.83 -8.93
CA PRO A 407 -16.22 11.44 -9.26
C PRO A 407 -16.42 12.64 -10.19
N LYS A 408 -15.81 13.78 -9.84
CA LYS A 408 -15.94 15.03 -10.59
C LYS A 408 -14.95 15.09 -11.74
N GLU A 409 -13.72 14.67 -11.47
CA GLU A 409 -12.61 14.77 -12.41
C GLU A 409 -12.56 13.57 -13.37
N GLU A 410 -12.33 13.83 -14.67
CA GLU A 410 -12.23 12.79 -15.70
C GLU A 410 -11.13 11.77 -15.43
N TYR A 411 -10.03 12.21 -14.80
CA TYR A 411 -8.96 11.30 -14.39
C TYR A 411 -9.43 10.35 -13.28
N THR A 412 -10.16 10.85 -12.29
CA THR A 412 -10.72 10.03 -11.20
C THR A 412 -11.71 9.01 -11.75
N LYS A 413 -12.57 9.40 -12.70
CA LYS A 413 -13.50 8.47 -13.39
C LYS A 413 -12.75 7.34 -14.09
N LYS A 414 -11.69 7.68 -14.86
CA LYS A 414 -10.83 6.68 -15.53
C LYS A 414 -10.15 5.75 -14.53
N LEU A 415 -9.64 6.31 -13.44
CA LEU A 415 -8.95 5.54 -12.40
C LEU A 415 -9.91 4.53 -11.74
N ILE A 416 -11.13 4.94 -11.40
CA ILE A 416 -12.17 4.07 -10.84
C ILE A 416 -12.61 3.00 -11.86
N ALA A 417 -12.82 3.38 -13.13
CA ALA A 417 -13.19 2.46 -14.20
C ALA A 417 -12.09 1.44 -14.57
N SER A 418 -10.86 1.66 -14.12
CA SER A 418 -9.75 0.74 -14.34
C SER A 418 -9.66 -0.35 -13.28
N ILE A 419 -10.42 -0.24 -12.17
CA ILE A 419 -10.46 -1.28 -11.13
C ILE A 419 -11.10 -2.53 -11.73
N PRO A 420 -10.43 -3.70 -11.71
CA PRO A 420 -11.03 -4.92 -12.19
C PRO A 420 -12.29 -5.23 -11.39
N GLY A 421 -13.44 -5.22 -12.05
CA GLY A 421 -14.72 -5.59 -11.42
C GLY A 421 -14.73 -7.07 -11.05
N LEU A 422 -15.10 -7.36 -9.81
CA LEU A 422 -15.55 -8.69 -9.39
C LEU A 422 -17.07 -8.73 -9.42
#